data_ea1d1e95f8de8522489b40e0e5fb13ea
#
_entry.id   ea1d1e95f8de8522489b40e0e5fb13ea
#
_cell.length_a   1.000
_cell.length_b   1.000
_cell.length_c   1.000
_cell.angle_alpha   90.00
_cell.angle_beta   90.00
_cell.angle_gamma   90.00
#
_symmetry.space_group_name_H-M   'P 1'
#
loop_
_entity.id
_entity.type
_entity.pdbx_description
1 polymer ?
#
loop_
_entity_poly.entity_id
_entity_poly.type
_entity_poly.pdbx_seq_one_letter_code
_entity_poly.pdbx_strand_id
1 'polypeptide(L)'
;MRRLPIYFLVDVSESMAGTPIEEVQNGMRTIIQNLRVDPYALETVFVSIIVFAGKAEVLSPLTELYKFYPPVFPIGGGTSLGKGLDLLMDDIERNVRPTTIEEKGDWKPIVFLFTDGNPTDDYSRAFRRWNEKFRRRCNLIAVSIGENVNLLTLGQLTENILLLKDTDKESFNRFFKWVTASVKTSSEAVAENNTDELHLPSTSGINLEKVELASGYSAVDENFVVLHARCQTTHNDYLVKYSRRLPGEEGKRIMEMFAPTDYKLVGAYPIDRDRYASLSEGEGSGINTRDLRGVPTCPCCGNQIGIVLCECGNLFCAGESEDIKCPWCGAGGTLGEGKGEGLDITRGLG
;
A
#
# COMPACT_ATOMS: atom_id res chain seq x y z
N MET A 1 3.84 28.71 -18.22
CA MET A 1 3.70 27.33 -18.75
C MET A 1 2.67 26.60 -17.92
N ARG A 2 1.77 25.81 -18.52
CA ARG A 2 0.78 25.01 -17.79
C ARG A 2 1.46 23.81 -17.16
N ARG A 3 1.18 23.54 -15.89
CA ARG A 3 1.73 22.38 -15.16
C ARG A 3 0.87 21.14 -15.45
N LEU A 4 1.52 19.96 -15.51
CA LEU A 4 0.88 18.64 -15.50
C LEU A 4 1.07 18.02 -14.10
N PRO A 5 0.07 18.13 -13.20
CA PRO A 5 0.17 17.54 -11.87
C PRO A 5 0.04 16.01 -11.93
N ILE A 6 1.00 15.31 -11.34
CA ILE A 6 0.99 13.86 -11.17
C ILE A 6 0.92 13.56 -9.67
N TYR A 7 -0.14 12.89 -9.25
CA TYR A 7 -0.32 12.45 -7.87
C TYR A 7 -0.11 10.95 -7.75
N PHE A 8 0.72 10.55 -6.81
CA PHE A 8 0.83 9.16 -6.39
C PHE A 8 0.15 9.03 -5.03
N LEU A 9 -0.99 8.32 -4.99
CA LEU A 9 -1.72 7.95 -3.79
C LEU A 9 -1.34 6.52 -3.45
N VAL A 10 -0.53 6.33 -2.43
CA VAL A 10 0.13 5.05 -2.13
C VAL A 10 -0.37 4.49 -0.81
N ASP A 11 -0.89 3.28 -0.87
CA ASP A 11 -1.15 2.45 0.29
C ASP A 11 0.16 2.08 0.96
N VAL A 12 0.24 2.36 2.25
CA VAL A 12 1.39 2.01 3.11
C VAL A 12 0.91 1.22 4.33
N SER A 13 -0.20 0.49 4.17
CA SER A 13 -0.75 -0.40 5.19
C SER A 13 0.20 -1.57 5.50
N GLU A 14 -0.12 -2.29 6.55
CA GLU A 14 0.67 -3.43 7.02
C GLU A 14 0.79 -4.52 5.96
N SER A 15 -0.24 -4.71 5.12
CA SER A 15 -0.23 -5.66 4.01
C SER A 15 0.82 -5.33 2.94
N MET A 16 1.14 -4.05 2.75
CA MET A 16 2.21 -3.60 1.84
C MET A 16 3.63 -3.89 2.35
N ALA A 17 3.81 -4.28 3.62
CA ALA A 17 5.13 -4.54 4.19
C ALA A 17 5.90 -5.62 3.42
N GLY A 18 7.21 -5.39 3.24
CA GLY A 18 8.12 -6.26 2.48
C GLY A 18 8.19 -5.94 0.99
N THR A 19 8.20 -6.96 0.15
CA THR A 19 8.38 -6.81 -1.30
C THR A 19 7.47 -5.78 -1.96
N PRO A 20 6.14 -5.70 -1.68
CA PRO A 20 5.27 -4.74 -2.35
C PRO A 20 5.74 -3.30 -2.17
N ILE A 21 5.98 -2.84 -0.95
CA ILE A 21 6.39 -1.45 -0.70
C ILE A 21 7.81 -1.15 -1.19
N GLU A 22 8.72 -2.12 -1.09
CA GLU A 22 10.09 -1.99 -1.60
C GLU A 22 10.10 -1.81 -3.13
N GLU A 23 9.29 -2.57 -3.85
CA GLU A 23 9.18 -2.47 -5.31
C GLU A 23 8.47 -1.18 -5.74
N VAL A 24 7.44 -0.71 -5.01
CA VAL A 24 6.85 0.62 -5.25
C VAL A 24 7.89 1.71 -5.02
N GLN A 25 8.70 1.61 -3.96
CA GLN A 25 9.78 2.56 -3.67
C GLN A 25 10.84 2.60 -4.79
N ASN A 26 11.26 1.43 -5.28
CA ASN A 26 12.24 1.31 -6.35
C ASN A 26 11.68 1.79 -7.69
N GLY A 27 10.43 1.43 -7.98
CA GLY A 27 9.72 1.88 -9.17
C GLY A 27 9.54 3.39 -9.22
N MET A 28 9.22 4.02 -8.10
CA MET A 28 9.11 5.48 -8.00
C MET A 28 10.44 6.16 -8.36
N ARG A 29 11.57 5.64 -7.83
CA ARG A 29 12.91 6.15 -8.20
C ARG A 29 13.15 6.03 -9.71
N THR A 30 12.79 4.90 -10.30
CA THR A 30 12.95 4.63 -11.74
C THR A 30 12.09 5.58 -12.58
N ILE A 31 10.81 5.81 -12.21
CA ILE A 31 9.94 6.77 -12.89
C ILE A 31 10.59 8.16 -12.91
N ILE A 32 10.99 8.65 -11.75
CA ILE A 32 11.56 10.01 -11.62
C ILE A 32 12.85 10.16 -12.41
N GLN A 33 13.75 9.17 -12.36
CA GLN A 33 14.99 9.18 -13.16
C GLN A 33 14.70 9.24 -14.66
N ASN A 34 13.76 8.43 -15.14
CA ASN A 34 13.42 8.37 -16.57
C ASN A 34 12.66 9.62 -17.05
N LEU A 35 11.82 10.21 -16.20
CA LEU A 35 11.12 11.46 -16.56
C LEU A 35 12.08 12.66 -16.60
N ARG A 36 13.11 12.68 -15.78
CA ARG A 36 14.10 13.79 -15.75
C ARG A 36 14.95 13.93 -16.99
N VAL A 37 15.08 12.86 -17.79
CA VAL A 37 15.80 12.93 -19.07
C VAL A 37 14.92 13.30 -20.25
N ASP A 38 13.61 13.46 -20.00
CA ASP A 38 12.65 13.88 -20.99
C ASP A 38 12.41 15.38 -20.89
N PRO A 39 12.70 16.17 -21.95
CA PRO A 39 12.59 17.64 -21.90
C PRO A 39 11.16 18.12 -21.59
N TYR A 40 10.14 17.51 -22.19
CA TYR A 40 8.73 17.90 -21.99
C TYR A 40 8.28 17.63 -20.56
N ALA A 41 8.61 16.43 -20.05
CA ALA A 41 8.28 16.08 -18.67
C ALA A 41 9.00 16.99 -17.67
N LEU A 42 10.28 17.30 -17.93
CA LEU A 42 11.07 18.16 -17.04
C LEU A 42 10.49 19.57 -16.91
N GLU A 43 9.90 20.09 -17.98
CA GLU A 43 9.31 21.43 -18.01
C GLU A 43 7.86 21.47 -17.48
N THR A 44 7.08 20.38 -17.67
CA THR A 44 5.63 20.42 -17.40
C THR A 44 5.24 19.66 -16.14
N VAL A 45 5.95 18.57 -15.79
CA VAL A 45 5.51 17.66 -14.74
C VAL A 45 5.82 18.20 -13.35
N PHE A 46 4.78 18.16 -12.51
CA PHE A 46 4.83 18.39 -11.06
C PHE A 46 4.37 17.10 -10.36
N VAL A 47 5.08 16.69 -9.32
CA VAL A 47 4.84 15.42 -8.64
C VAL A 47 4.45 15.65 -7.19
N SER A 48 3.43 14.95 -6.71
CA SER A 48 3.06 14.85 -5.30
C SER A 48 2.94 13.39 -4.88
N ILE A 49 3.30 13.09 -3.65
CA ILE A 49 3.08 11.78 -3.03
C ILE A 49 2.21 11.97 -1.79
N ILE A 50 1.10 11.27 -1.77
CA ILE A 50 0.20 11.13 -0.63
C ILE A 50 0.21 9.66 -0.24
N VAL A 51 0.40 9.38 1.04
CA VAL A 51 0.34 8.03 1.58
C VAL A 51 -0.86 7.87 2.49
N PHE A 52 -1.37 6.65 2.57
CA PHE A 52 -2.44 6.31 3.51
C PHE A 52 -2.23 4.92 4.11
N ALA A 53 -2.60 4.83 5.38
CA ALA A 53 -2.75 3.62 6.18
C ALA A 53 -3.99 3.82 7.07
N GLY A 54 -3.96 3.72 8.37
CA GLY A 54 -5.04 4.17 9.25
C GLY A 54 -5.29 5.68 9.20
N LYS A 55 -4.27 6.45 8.83
CA LYS A 55 -4.32 7.89 8.53
C LYS A 55 -3.72 8.17 7.17
N ALA A 56 -3.94 9.38 6.67
CA ALA A 56 -3.34 9.85 5.42
C ALA A 56 -2.46 11.09 5.66
N GLU A 57 -1.35 11.19 4.92
CA GLU A 57 -0.48 12.37 4.94
C GLU A 57 0.08 12.70 3.55
N VAL A 58 0.39 13.98 3.33
CA VAL A 58 1.15 14.42 2.15
C VAL A 58 2.63 14.20 2.45
N LEU A 59 3.19 13.11 1.93
CA LEU A 59 4.58 12.75 2.15
C LEU A 59 5.54 13.65 1.35
N SER A 60 5.10 14.09 0.16
CA SER A 60 5.79 15.09 -0.64
C SER A 60 4.77 16.01 -1.31
N PRO A 61 4.81 17.33 -1.06
CA PRO A 61 3.89 18.27 -1.69
C PRO A 61 4.14 18.38 -3.19
N LEU A 62 3.17 18.94 -3.92
CA LEU A 62 3.25 19.12 -5.37
C LEU A 62 4.46 19.98 -5.76
N THR A 63 5.48 19.32 -6.30
CA THR A 63 6.82 19.88 -6.54
C THR A 63 7.24 19.66 -7.98
N GLU A 64 7.96 20.63 -8.55
CA GLU A 64 8.56 20.50 -9.89
C GLU A 64 9.45 19.27 -10.00
N LEU A 65 9.35 18.53 -11.09
CA LEU A 65 10.05 17.27 -11.31
C LEU A 65 11.57 17.35 -11.04
N TYR A 66 12.22 18.45 -11.41
CA TYR A 66 13.67 18.60 -11.23
C TYR A 66 14.09 18.79 -9.76
N LYS A 67 13.18 19.29 -8.91
CA LYS A 67 13.38 19.44 -7.46
C LYS A 67 12.90 18.24 -6.64
N PHE A 68 12.11 17.35 -7.26
CA PHE A 68 11.46 16.28 -6.55
C PHE A 68 12.43 15.14 -6.23
N TYR A 69 12.47 14.70 -4.98
CA TYR A 69 13.22 13.51 -4.53
C TYR A 69 12.25 12.54 -3.89
N PRO A 70 12.16 11.27 -4.41
CA PRO A 70 11.26 10.27 -3.84
C PRO A 70 11.61 10.02 -2.37
N PRO A 71 10.67 10.25 -1.44
CA PRO A 71 10.86 9.96 -0.02
C PRO A 71 10.85 8.45 0.24
N VAL A 72 11.27 8.04 1.42
CA VAL A 72 11.11 6.66 1.90
C VAL A 72 9.67 6.47 2.35
N PHE A 73 9.02 5.42 1.88
CA PHE A 73 7.66 5.10 2.30
C PHE A 73 7.66 4.49 3.71
N PRO A 74 6.87 5.04 4.64
CA PRO A 74 6.63 4.44 5.95
C PRO A 74 5.66 3.26 5.84
N ILE A 75 5.51 2.49 6.91
CA ILE A 75 4.41 1.53 7.06
C ILE A 75 3.53 1.99 8.23
N GLY A 76 2.21 1.83 8.11
CA GLY A 76 1.22 2.15 9.15
C GLY A 76 0.14 1.08 9.26
N GLY A 77 -0.57 1.03 10.38
CA GLY A 77 -1.66 0.08 10.59
C GLY A 77 -2.98 0.57 10.00
N GLY A 78 -3.70 -0.33 9.31
CA GLY A 78 -4.99 -0.06 8.67
C GLY A 78 -4.88 0.45 7.24
N THR A 79 -6.02 0.43 6.50
CA THR A 79 -6.11 0.78 5.07
C THR A 79 -7.25 1.78 4.85
N SER A 80 -7.07 3.04 5.29
CA SER A 80 -8.11 4.07 5.20
C SER A 80 -8.08 4.79 3.84
N LEU A 81 -8.58 4.13 2.79
CA LEU A 81 -8.65 4.67 1.42
C LEU A 81 -9.52 5.93 1.36
N GLY A 82 -10.60 5.99 2.13
CA GLY A 82 -11.46 7.17 2.20
C GLY A 82 -10.71 8.40 2.69
N LYS A 83 -9.87 8.27 3.72
CA LYS A 83 -9.02 9.36 4.22
C LYS A 83 -7.96 9.77 3.20
N GLY A 84 -7.35 8.78 2.51
CA GLY A 84 -6.40 9.05 1.42
C GLY A 84 -7.02 9.87 0.30
N LEU A 85 -8.23 9.50 -0.14
CA LEU A 85 -8.97 10.23 -1.18
C LEU A 85 -9.41 11.62 -0.73
N ASP A 86 -9.90 11.78 0.51
CA ASP A 86 -10.28 13.10 1.02
C ASP A 86 -9.09 14.05 1.05
N LEU A 87 -7.92 13.58 1.54
CA LEU A 87 -6.69 14.36 1.54
C LEU A 87 -6.20 14.70 0.13
N LEU A 88 -6.25 13.73 -0.80
CA LEU A 88 -5.92 13.97 -2.21
C LEU A 88 -6.81 15.05 -2.82
N MET A 89 -8.13 14.97 -2.60
CA MET A 89 -9.08 15.95 -3.11
C MET A 89 -8.84 17.35 -2.54
N ASP A 90 -8.53 17.43 -1.24
CA ASP A 90 -8.20 18.70 -0.58
C ASP A 90 -6.88 19.28 -1.09
N ASP A 91 -5.88 18.43 -1.38
CA ASP A 91 -4.60 18.88 -1.93
C ASP A 91 -4.76 19.37 -3.37
N ILE A 92 -5.55 18.66 -4.19
CA ILE A 92 -5.88 19.09 -5.56
C ILE A 92 -6.61 20.45 -5.53
N GLU A 93 -7.60 20.64 -4.66
CA GLU A 93 -8.33 21.91 -4.56
C GLU A 93 -7.42 23.07 -4.16
N ARG A 94 -6.40 22.82 -3.33
CA ARG A 94 -5.46 23.86 -2.86
C ARG A 94 -4.35 24.19 -3.86
N ASN A 95 -3.81 23.18 -4.54
CA ASN A 95 -2.53 23.29 -5.24
C ASN A 95 -2.64 23.26 -6.76
N VAL A 96 -3.74 22.72 -7.32
CA VAL A 96 -3.98 22.69 -8.77
C VAL A 96 -4.71 23.95 -9.19
N ARG A 97 -4.12 24.71 -10.12
CA ARG A 97 -4.66 25.98 -10.59
C ARG A 97 -5.85 25.75 -11.51
N PRO A 98 -7.05 26.26 -11.19
CA PRO A 98 -8.20 26.17 -12.09
C PRO A 98 -8.01 27.07 -13.31
N THR A 99 -8.61 26.70 -14.44
CA THR A 99 -8.73 27.59 -15.60
C THR A 99 -9.72 28.70 -15.28
N THR A 100 -9.32 29.93 -15.51
CA THR A 100 -10.16 31.13 -15.39
C THR A 100 -10.44 31.74 -16.78
N ILE A 101 -11.22 32.83 -16.82
CA ILE A 101 -11.48 33.57 -18.06
C ILE A 101 -10.18 34.21 -18.59
N GLU A 102 -9.28 34.58 -17.69
CA GLU A 102 -8.06 35.35 -18.02
C GLU A 102 -6.86 34.41 -18.29
N GLU A 103 -6.78 33.27 -17.59
CA GLU A 103 -5.63 32.35 -17.68
C GLU A 103 -6.07 30.89 -17.78
N LYS A 104 -5.37 30.11 -18.60
CA LYS A 104 -5.47 28.66 -18.61
C LYS A 104 -4.78 28.11 -17.37
N GLY A 105 -5.52 27.38 -16.55
CA GLY A 105 -5.01 26.69 -15.37
C GLY A 105 -4.08 25.51 -15.69
N ASP A 106 -3.82 24.69 -14.70
CA ASP A 106 -3.04 23.47 -14.87
C ASP A 106 -3.78 22.46 -15.77
N TRP A 107 -3.05 21.50 -16.29
CA TRP A 107 -3.62 20.35 -16.99
C TRP A 107 -4.36 19.46 -15.99
N LYS A 108 -5.27 18.65 -16.52
CA LYS A 108 -6.04 17.69 -15.73
C LYS A 108 -5.09 16.75 -14.99
N PRO A 109 -5.12 16.70 -13.64
CA PRO A 109 -4.22 15.86 -12.88
C PRO A 109 -4.33 14.38 -13.25
N ILE A 110 -3.20 13.70 -13.28
CA ILE A 110 -3.15 12.23 -13.36
C ILE A 110 -2.89 11.70 -11.96
N VAL A 111 -3.73 10.78 -11.50
CA VAL A 111 -3.62 10.15 -10.19
C VAL A 111 -3.35 8.67 -10.37
N PHE A 112 -2.25 8.18 -9.81
CA PHE A 112 -1.96 6.76 -9.68
C PHE A 112 -2.24 6.32 -8.25
N LEU A 113 -3.25 5.48 -8.06
CA LEU A 113 -3.58 4.85 -6.78
C LEU A 113 -2.94 3.47 -6.73
N PHE A 114 -2.08 3.21 -5.75
CA PHE A 114 -1.46 1.90 -5.49
C PHE A 114 -2.03 1.32 -4.20
N THR A 115 -2.56 0.09 -4.26
CA THR A 115 -3.05 -0.63 -3.08
C THR A 115 -2.97 -2.14 -3.31
N ASP A 116 -2.71 -2.91 -2.26
CA ASP A 116 -2.74 -4.39 -2.26
C ASP A 116 -3.86 -4.94 -1.38
N GLY A 117 -4.62 -4.06 -0.71
CA GLY A 117 -5.63 -4.43 0.30
C GLY A 117 -7.02 -3.87 0.06
N ASN A 118 -7.92 -4.26 0.95
CA ASN A 118 -9.28 -3.76 1.01
C ASN A 118 -9.36 -2.59 1.99
N PRO A 119 -10.15 -1.52 1.67
CA PRO A 119 -10.35 -0.44 2.61
C PRO A 119 -10.93 -0.93 3.94
N THR A 120 -10.38 -0.44 5.04
CA THR A 120 -10.83 -0.75 6.41
C THR A 120 -11.60 0.40 7.06
N ASP A 121 -11.75 1.54 6.36
CA ASP A 121 -12.54 2.69 6.79
C ASP A 121 -13.88 2.82 6.06
N ASP A 122 -14.78 3.69 6.56
CA ASP A 122 -15.96 4.10 5.79
C ASP A 122 -15.59 5.12 4.71
N TYR A 123 -15.37 4.63 3.51
CA TYR A 123 -15.02 5.43 2.34
C TYR A 123 -16.23 6.04 1.61
N SER A 124 -17.48 5.76 2.04
CA SER A 124 -18.70 6.14 1.31
C SER A 124 -18.80 7.63 1.02
N ARG A 125 -18.42 8.48 1.98
CA ARG A 125 -18.42 9.94 1.84
C ARG A 125 -17.37 10.41 0.84
N ALA A 126 -16.15 9.89 0.94
CA ALA A 126 -15.04 10.26 0.06
C ALA A 126 -15.33 9.84 -1.39
N PHE A 127 -15.87 8.65 -1.61
CA PHE A 127 -16.26 8.15 -2.92
C PHE A 127 -17.36 8.99 -3.56
N ARG A 128 -18.36 9.39 -2.78
CA ARG A 128 -19.41 10.30 -3.26
C ARG A 128 -18.80 11.64 -3.70
N ARG A 129 -17.96 12.26 -2.84
CA ARG A 129 -17.27 13.51 -3.17
C ARG A 129 -16.42 13.38 -4.43
N TRP A 130 -15.68 12.27 -4.57
CA TRP A 130 -14.88 11.97 -5.76
C TRP A 130 -15.77 11.91 -7.01
N ASN A 131 -16.80 11.09 -7.01
CA ASN A 131 -17.67 10.88 -8.16
C ASN A 131 -18.42 12.14 -8.59
N GLU A 132 -18.88 12.96 -7.64
CA GLU A 132 -19.60 14.20 -7.92
C GLU A 132 -18.70 15.32 -8.43
N LYS A 133 -17.48 15.47 -7.88
CA LYS A 133 -16.67 16.65 -8.11
C LYS A 133 -15.36 16.41 -8.87
N PHE A 134 -14.71 15.25 -8.67
CA PHE A 134 -13.32 15.03 -9.11
C PHE A 134 -13.19 14.05 -10.28
N ARG A 135 -14.08 13.08 -10.43
CA ARG A 135 -14.02 12.06 -11.50
C ARG A 135 -13.84 12.66 -12.90
N ARG A 136 -14.45 13.83 -13.17
CA ARG A 136 -14.30 14.52 -14.45
C ARG A 136 -13.11 15.49 -14.48
N ARG A 137 -12.59 15.88 -13.32
CA ARG A 137 -11.48 16.84 -13.17
C ARG A 137 -10.11 16.18 -13.09
N CYS A 138 -10.05 14.87 -12.85
CA CYS A 138 -8.83 14.10 -12.71
C CYS A 138 -8.88 12.83 -13.55
N ASN A 139 -7.72 12.33 -13.94
CA ASN A 139 -7.55 11.04 -14.58
C ASN A 139 -7.02 10.07 -13.51
N LEU A 140 -7.88 9.23 -12.94
CA LEU A 140 -7.50 8.23 -11.94
C LEU A 140 -7.20 6.89 -12.59
N ILE A 141 -6.04 6.34 -12.29
CA ILE A 141 -5.60 5.00 -12.64
C ILE A 141 -5.39 4.25 -11.33
N ALA A 142 -6.21 3.25 -11.07
CA ALA A 142 -6.06 2.39 -9.90
C ALA A 142 -5.21 1.17 -10.25
N VAL A 143 -4.18 0.92 -9.44
CA VAL A 143 -3.25 -0.19 -9.58
C VAL A 143 -3.41 -1.11 -8.40
N SER A 144 -3.99 -2.26 -8.64
CA SER A 144 -4.09 -3.35 -7.69
C SER A 144 -2.79 -4.14 -7.69
N ILE A 145 -2.15 -4.27 -6.54
CA ILE A 145 -0.93 -5.05 -6.35
C ILE A 145 -1.32 -6.42 -5.77
N GLY A 146 -1.13 -7.48 -6.58
CA GLY A 146 -1.61 -8.82 -6.24
C GLY A 146 -3.13 -9.00 -6.46
N GLU A 147 -3.62 -10.20 -6.15
CA GLU A 147 -5.00 -10.61 -6.47
C GLU A 147 -6.00 -10.38 -5.32
N ASN A 148 -5.55 -9.85 -4.19
CA ASN A 148 -6.36 -9.78 -2.96
C ASN A 148 -7.26 -8.54 -2.86
N VAL A 149 -7.13 -7.58 -3.78
CA VAL A 149 -7.87 -6.32 -3.74
C VAL A 149 -9.31 -6.52 -4.22
N ASN A 150 -10.25 -5.89 -3.53
CA ASN A 150 -11.62 -5.79 -4.01
C ASN A 150 -11.71 -4.80 -5.18
N LEU A 151 -11.59 -5.32 -6.38
CA LEU A 151 -11.62 -4.54 -7.61
C LEU A 151 -12.92 -3.76 -7.82
N LEU A 152 -14.04 -4.19 -7.19
CA LEU A 152 -15.29 -3.43 -7.21
C LEU A 152 -15.22 -2.11 -6.48
N THR A 153 -14.52 -2.11 -5.37
CA THR A 153 -14.31 -0.88 -4.63
C THR A 153 -13.56 0.12 -5.50
N LEU A 154 -12.49 -0.33 -6.19
CA LEU A 154 -11.74 0.52 -7.10
C LEU A 154 -12.57 0.97 -8.32
N GLY A 155 -13.44 0.10 -8.83
CA GLY A 155 -14.32 0.41 -9.97
C GLY A 155 -15.37 1.48 -9.71
N GLN A 156 -15.70 1.73 -8.46
CA GLN A 156 -16.53 2.88 -8.10
C GLN A 156 -15.80 4.21 -8.32
N LEU A 157 -14.47 4.22 -8.33
CA LEU A 157 -13.66 5.41 -8.51
C LEU A 157 -13.29 5.66 -9.98
N THR A 158 -12.93 4.60 -10.71
CA THR A 158 -12.41 4.71 -12.07
C THR A 158 -12.68 3.45 -12.89
N GLU A 159 -12.72 3.61 -14.21
CA GLU A 159 -12.75 2.50 -15.18
C GLU A 159 -11.33 2.01 -15.54
N ASN A 160 -10.30 2.80 -15.18
CA ASN A 160 -8.91 2.48 -15.45
C ASN A 160 -8.32 1.71 -14.26
N ILE A 161 -8.65 0.43 -14.16
CA ILE A 161 -8.12 -0.46 -13.13
C ILE A 161 -7.11 -1.40 -13.79
N LEU A 162 -5.92 -1.44 -13.21
CA LEU A 162 -4.82 -2.29 -13.64
C LEU A 162 -4.49 -3.27 -12.51
N LEU A 163 -4.56 -4.55 -12.82
CA LEU A 163 -4.20 -5.61 -11.89
C LEU A 163 -2.76 -6.06 -12.18
N LEU A 164 -1.86 -5.86 -11.24
CA LEU A 164 -0.51 -6.40 -11.25
C LEU A 164 -0.52 -7.72 -10.47
N LYS A 165 -0.77 -8.83 -11.16
CA LYS A 165 -0.89 -10.17 -10.55
C LYS A 165 0.41 -10.65 -9.94
N ASP A 166 1.48 -10.60 -10.75
CA ASP A 166 2.79 -11.03 -10.35
C ASP A 166 3.50 -9.92 -9.58
N THR A 167 3.82 -10.17 -8.31
CA THR A 167 4.54 -9.23 -7.45
C THR A 167 6.06 -9.45 -7.49
N ASP A 168 6.57 -10.08 -8.57
CA ASP A 168 8.00 -10.22 -8.81
C ASP A 168 8.62 -8.92 -9.36
N LYS A 169 9.92 -8.79 -9.19
CA LYS A 169 10.68 -7.60 -9.58
C LYS A 169 10.58 -7.26 -11.07
N GLU A 170 10.46 -8.27 -11.94
CA GLU A 170 10.40 -8.04 -13.39
C GLU A 170 9.05 -7.46 -13.80
N SER A 171 7.95 -7.95 -13.23
CA SER A 171 6.59 -7.45 -13.43
C SER A 171 6.44 -6.01 -12.93
N PHE A 172 6.97 -5.70 -11.75
CA PHE A 172 7.04 -4.32 -11.26
C PHE A 172 7.85 -3.41 -12.19
N ASN A 173 9.02 -3.86 -12.67
CA ASN A 173 9.84 -3.06 -13.59
C ASN A 173 9.12 -2.78 -14.91
N ARG A 174 8.43 -3.75 -15.48
CA ARG A 174 7.61 -3.57 -16.69
C ARG A 174 6.48 -2.58 -16.45
N PHE A 175 5.79 -2.73 -15.33
CA PHE A 175 4.71 -1.82 -14.94
C PHE A 175 5.20 -0.38 -14.76
N PHE A 176 6.30 -0.15 -14.04
CA PHE A 176 6.82 1.21 -13.85
C PHE A 176 7.37 1.84 -15.13
N LYS A 177 7.87 1.06 -16.08
CA LYS A 177 8.17 1.54 -17.45
C LYS A 177 6.89 2.02 -18.15
N TRP A 178 5.79 1.29 -18.00
CA TRP A 178 4.50 1.68 -18.55
C TRP A 178 3.97 2.98 -17.91
N VAL A 179 4.05 3.13 -16.60
CA VAL A 179 3.71 4.39 -15.91
C VAL A 179 4.55 5.56 -16.45
N THR A 180 5.86 5.35 -16.60
CA THR A 180 6.75 6.35 -17.18
C THR A 180 6.32 6.75 -18.60
N ALA A 181 6.03 5.77 -19.45
CA ALA A 181 5.55 6.01 -20.81
C ALA A 181 4.21 6.76 -20.82
N SER A 182 3.28 6.41 -19.91
CA SER A 182 1.99 7.10 -19.77
C SER A 182 2.15 8.57 -19.44
N VAL A 183 3.06 8.92 -18.51
CA VAL A 183 3.34 10.31 -18.15
C VAL A 183 4.02 11.04 -19.31
N LYS A 184 4.99 10.43 -19.99
CA LYS A 184 5.67 11.03 -21.15
C LYS A 184 4.69 11.34 -22.28
N THR A 185 3.90 10.34 -22.70
CA THR A 185 2.92 10.51 -23.77
C THR A 185 1.90 11.61 -23.42
N SER A 186 1.46 11.67 -22.16
CA SER A 186 0.56 12.74 -21.71
C SER A 186 1.25 14.10 -21.69
N SER A 187 2.52 14.17 -21.29
CA SER A 187 3.32 15.41 -21.31
C SER A 187 3.55 15.93 -22.74
N GLU A 188 3.87 15.04 -23.66
CA GLU A 188 4.04 15.38 -25.09
C GLU A 188 2.72 15.84 -25.72
N ALA A 189 1.60 15.11 -25.48
CA ALA A 189 0.27 15.49 -25.97
C ALA A 189 -0.17 16.85 -25.45
N VAL A 190 0.13 17.15 -24.18
CA VAL A 190 -0.09 18.45 -23.56
C VAL A 190 0.73 19.55 -24.26
N ALA A 191 2.00 19.28 -24.55
CA ALA A 191 2.90 20.26 -25.17
C ALA A 191 2.55 20.52 -26.65
N GLU A 192 2.23 19.48 -27.42
CA GLU A 192 2.02 19.55 -28.86
C GLU A 192 0.57 19.81 -29.26
N ASN A 193 -0.37 19.05 -28.67
CA ASN A 193 -1.77 19.03 -29.10
C ASN A 193 -2.72 19.84 -28.23
N ASN A 194 -2.27 20.32 -27.09
CA ASN A 194 -3.07 21.10 -26.14
C ASN A 194 -4.38 20.39 -25.70
N THR A 195 -4.34 19.05 -25.53
CA THR A 195 -5.48 18.23 -25.12
C THR A 195 -5.37 17.77 -23.66
N ASP A 196 -6.50 17.64 -22.98
CA ASP A 196 -6.60 17.11 -21.60
C ASP A 196 -6.89 15.59 -21.58
N GLU A 197 -6.84 14.94 -22.73
CA GLU A 197 -7.12 13.51 -22.83
C GLU A 197 -5.96 12.67 -22.29
N LEU A 198 -6.31 11.63 -21.53
CA LEU A 198 -5.34 10.67 -21.00
C LEU A 198 -4.91 9.72 -22.12
N HIS A 199 -3.66 9.80 -22.53
CA HIS A 199 -3.06 8.88 -23.47
C HIS A 199 -2.30 7.78 -22.73
N LEU A 200 -2.93 6.60 -22.59
CA LEU A 200 -2.31 5.43 -22.00
C LEU A 200 -1.69 4.56 -23.09
N PRO A 201 -0.40 4.18 -22.99
CA PRO A 201 0.20 3.19 -23.88
C PRO A 201 -0.52 1.85 -23.79
N SER A 202 -0.36 1.01 -24.82
CA SER A 202 -0.90 -0.35 -24.83
C SER A 202 -0.37 -1.13 -23.62
N THR A 203 -1.25 -1.90 -22.98
CA THR A 203 -0.90 -2.84 -21.90
C THR A 203 -0.44 -4.20 -22.43
N SER A 204 -0.38 -4.38 -23.76
CA SER A 204 0.07 -5.62 -24.39
C SER A 204 1.54 -5.92 -24.02
N GLY A 205 1.76 -7.09 -23.39
CA GLY A 205 3.10 -7.52 -22.91
C GLY A 205 3.41 -7.16 -21.45
N ILE A 206 2.47 -6.51 -20.75
CA ILE A 206 2.48 -6.37 -19.31
C ILE A 206 1.35 -7.27 -18.79
N ASN A 207 1.58 -8.07 -17.74
CA ASN A 207 0.52 -8.88 -17.10
C ASN A 207 -0.48 -7.97 -16.34
N LEU A 208 -1.12 -7.07 -17.08
CA LEU A 208 -2.15 -6.16 -16.57
C LEU A 208 -3.49 -6.57 -17.17
N GLU A 209 -4.39 -7.09 -16.35
CA GLU A 209 -5.75 -7.39 -16.76
C GLU A 209 -6.68 -6.23 -16.38
N LYS A 210 -7.55 -5.83 -17.31
CA LYS A 210 -8.67 -4.94 -17.03
C LYS A 210 -9.85 -5.79 -16.52
N VAL A 211 -10.35 -5.50 -15.32
CA VAL A 211 -11.27 -6.39 -14.58
C VAL A 211 -12.68 -5.83 -14.46
N GLU A 212 -13.69 -6.73 -14.50
CA GLU A 212 -15.12 -6.44 -14.28
C GLU A 212 -15.61 -6.99 -12.91
N LEU A 213 -16.63 -6.39 -12.32
CA LEU A 213 -16.83 -6.20 -10.88
C LEU A 213 -17.89 -7.05 -10.11
N ALA A 214 -17.65 -7.44 -8.81
CA ALA A 214 -18.62 -7.97 -7.81
C ALA A 214 -18.30 -7.55 -6.32
N SER A 215 -19.22 -7.12 -5.48
CA SER A 215 -19.03 -6.29 -4.27
C SER A 215 -18.99 -6.92 -2.86
N GLY A 216 -18.35 -6.25 -1.89
CA GLY A 216 -18.43 -6.49 -0.44
C GLY A 216 -17.43 -5.68 0.39
N TYR A 217 -17.85 -5.12 1.56
CA TYR A 217 -17.02 -4.38 2.52
C TYR A 217 -16.71 -5.24 3.75
N SER A 218 -15.46 -5.17 4.25
CA SER A 218 -15.04 -5.73 5.54
C SER A 218 -14.18 -4.71 6.30
N ALA A 219 -14.37 -4.60 7.62
CA ALA A 219 -13.60 -3.69 8.48
C ALA A 219 -12.14 -4.16 8.74
N VAL A 220 -11.80 -5.36 8.31
CA VAL A 220 -10.47 -5.98 8.44
C VAL A 220 -10.14 -6.68 7.13
N ASP A 221 -8.91 -6.58 6.65
CA ASP A 221 -8.50 -7.37 5.50
C ASP A 221 -8.39 -8.86 5.88
N GLU A 222 -9.30 -9.67 5.36
CA GLU A 222 -9.35 -11.10 5.65
C GLU A 222 -8.28 -11.92 4.90
N ASN A 223 -7.57 -11.33 3.95
CA ASN A 223 -6.54 -12.04 3.19
C ASN A 223 -5.20 -12.11 3.93
N PHE A 224 -4.96 -11.15 4.83
CA PHE A 224 -3.72 -11.05 5.58
C PHE A 224 -3.97 -11.08 7.09
N VAL A 225 -2.99 -11.59 7.82
CA VAL A 225 -2.85 -11.39 9.25
C VAL A 225 -1.49 -10.77 9.48
N VAL A 226 -1.47 -9.59 10.06
CA VAL A 226 -0.24 -8.89 10.41
C VAL A 226 -0.19 -8.72 11.92
N LEU A 227 0.91 -9.15 12.52
CA LEU A 227 1.15 -9.09 13.95
C LEU A 227 2.25 -8.09 14.23
N HIS A 228 2.02 -7.18 15.18
CA HIS A 228 3.03 -6.26 15.66
C HIS A 228 3.80 -6.88 16.83
N ALA A 229 5.10 -6.98 16.72
CA ALA A 229 5.97 -7.56 17.72
C ALA A 229 7.20 -6.68 17.99
N ARG A 230 7.85 -6.89 19.13
CA ARG A 230 9.09 -6.21 19.53
C ARG A 230 10.21 -7.21 19.76
N CYS A 231 11.40 -6.87 19.29
CA CYS A 231 12.57 -7.71 19.55
C CYS A 231 12.98 -7.65 21.03
N GLN A 232 13.15 -8.81 21.66
CA GLN A 232 13.59 -8.91 23.06
C GLN A 232 15.00 -8.33 23.27
N THR A 233 15.88 -8.47 22.27
CA THR A 233 17.29 -8.08 22.37
C THR A 233 17.53 -6.62 21.99
N THR A 234 16.99 -6.19 20.84
CA THR A 234 17.27 -4.85 20.31
C THR A 234 16.22 -3.82 20.68
N HIS A 235 15.06 -4.25 21.20
CA HIS A 235 13.88 -3.45 21.48
C HIS A 235 13.28 -2.73 20.25
N ASN A 236 13.68 -3.12 19.04
CA ASN A 236 13.11 -2.63 17.80
C ASN A 236 11.79 -3.34 17.50
N ASP A 237 10.85 -2.59 16.94
CA ASP A 237 9.55 -3.11 16.53
C ASP A 237 9.64 -3.73 15.12
N TYR A 238 8.83 -4.75 14.89
CA TYR A 238 8.71 -5.41 13.60
C TYR A 238 7.30 -5.98 13.39
N LEU A 239 6.94 -6.17 12.12
CA LEU A 239 5.69 -6.83 11.73
C LEU A 239 5.97 -8.26 11.30
N VAL A 240 5.05 -9.17 11.63
CA VAL A 240 5.01 -10.55 11.10
C VAL A 240 3.77 -10.67 10.23
N LYS A 241 3.98 -10.92 8.93
CA LYS A 241 2.92 -11.02 7.93
C LYS A 241 2.63 -12.47 7.58
N TYR A 242 1.35 -12.82 7.62
CA TYR A 242 0.81 -14.09 7.12
C TYR A 242 -0.23 -13.79 6.04
N SER A 243 -0.38 -14.70 5.08
CA SER A 243 -1.39 -14.59 4.01
C SER A 243 -2.14 -15.90 3.83
N ARG A 244 -3.42 -15.82 3.47
CA ARG A 244 -4.20 -17.02 3.06
C ARG A 244 -3.66 -17.62 1.77
N ARG A 245 -3.11 -16.78 0.87
CA ARG A 245 -2.52 -17.19 -0.42
C ARG A 245 -1.05 -16.81 -0.45
N LEU A 246 -0.18 -17.75 -0.84
CA LEU A 246 1.21 -17.41 -1.11
C LEU A 246 1.36 -16.98 -2.57
N PRO A 247 2.27 -16.01 -2.87
CA PRO A 247 2.61 -15.66 -4.24
C PRO A 247 3.04 -16.92 -5.03
N GLY A 248 2.50 -17.12 -6.24
CA GLY A 248 2.83 -18.24 -7.12
C GLY A 248 1.98 -19.52 -6.96
N GLU A 249 0.98 -19.56 -6.09
CA GLU A 249 0.04 -20.69 -5.99
C GLU A 249 -1.14 -20.64 -6.98
N GLU A 250 -0.97 -20.00 -8.12
CA GLU A 250 -2.01 -19.66 -9.11
C GLU A 250 -2.66 -20.84 -9.87
N GLY A 251 -2.45 -22.07 -9.51
CA GLY A 251 -2.97 -23.22 -10.29
C GLY A 251 -4.07 -24.03 -9.62
N LYS A 252 -4.49 -23.73 -8.39
CA LYS A 252 -5.32 -24.67 -7.60
C LYS A 252 -6.76 -24.22 -7.37
N ARG A 253 -7.42 -23.66 -8.41
CA ARG A 253 -8.86 -23.31 -8.36
C ARG A 253 -9.82 -24.42 -7.95
N ILE A 254 -9.41 -25.69 -8.06
CA ILE A 254 -10.24 -26.86 -7.70
C ILE A 254 -10.22 -27.13 -6.18
N MET A 255 -9.23 -26.66 -5.42
CA MET A 255 -9.19 -26.77 -3.95
C MET A 255 -9.87 -25.59 -3.22
N GLU A 256 -10.32 -24.57 -3.91
CA GLU A 256 -10.99 -23.38 -3.30
C GLU A 256 -12.39 -23.67 -2.75
N MET A 257 -13.02 -24.80 -3.06
CA MET A 257 -14.25 -25.25 -2.38
C MET A 257 -14.01 -25.67 -0.91
N PHE A 258 -12.76 -25.84 -0.53
CA PHE A 258 -12.32 -26.07 0.84
C PHE A 258 -11.20 -25.05 1.12
N ALA A 259 -11.53 -23.74 1.13
CA ALA A 259 -10.56 -22.70 1.43
C ALA A 259 -9.90 -23.02 2.78
N PRO A 260 -8.56 -23.19 2.83
CA PRO A 260 -7.89 -23.39 4.11
C PRO A 260 -8.14 -22.15 4.96
N THR A 261 -8.65 -22.34 6.17
CA THR A 261 -8.80 -21.29 7.17
C THR A 261 -7.44 -20.77 7.65
N ASP A 262 -6.38 -21.45 7.28
CA ASP A 262 -5.01 -21.22 7.73
C ASP A 262 -4.31 -20.12 6.95
N TYR A 263 -3.59 -19.26 7.66
CA TYR A 263 -2.70 -18.24 7.11
C TYR A 263 -1.26 -18.74 7.13
N LYS A 264 -0.55 -18.63 6.01
CA LYS A 264 0.85 -19.05 5.86
C LYS A 264 1.79 -17.86 6.06
N LEU A 265 2.90 -18.08 6.76
CA LEU A 265 3.92 -17.05 6.98
C LEU A 265 4.48 -16.54 5.64
N VAL A 266 4.44 -15.25 5.44
CA VAL A 266 5.07 -14.55 4.31
C VAL A 266 6.45 -14.06 4.71
N GLY A 267 6.57 -13.43 5.89
CA GLY A 267 7.84 -12.91 6.40
C GLY A 267 7.69 -12.05 7.64
N ALA A 268 8.84 -11.55 8.12
CA ALA A 268 8.89 -10.59 9.20
C ALA A 268 9.75 -9.39 8.80
N TYR A 269 9.27 -8.17 9.09
CA TYR A 269 9.80 -6.93 8.55
C TYR A 269 10.02 -5.90 9.65
N PRO A 270 11.22 -5.30 9.79
CA PRO A 270 11.46 -4.25 10.77
C PRO A 270 10.68 -2.99 10.36
N ILE A 271 10.21 -2.25 11.37
CA ILE A 271 9.48 -0.99 11.16
C ILE A 271 10.07 0.13 12.02
N ASP A 272 9.87 1.37 11.55
CA ASP A 272 10.06 2.57 12.35
C ASP A 272 8.84 2.74 13.25
N ARG A 273 9.04 2.64 14.58
CA ARG A 273 7.95 2.71 15.57
C ARG A 273 7.17 4.01 15.51
N ASP A 274 7.87 5.13 15.42
CA ASP A 274 7.25 6.44 15.51
C ASP A 274 6.44 6.73 14.25
N ARG A 275 6.96 6.35 13.10
CA ARG A 275 6.25 6.46 11.81
C ARG A 275 5.06 5.52 11.75
N TYR A 276 5.22 4.27 12.18
CA TYR A 276 4.12 3.31 12.26
C TYR A 276 2.99 3.84 13.15
N ALA A 277 3.32 4.29 14.38
CA ALA A 277 2.34 4.84 15.32
C ALA A 277 1.66 6.12 14.79
N SER A 278 2.38 6.96 14.05
CA SER A 278 1.83 8.20 13.50
C SER A 278 0.75 7.95 12.43
N LEU A 279 0.88 6.87 11.66
CA LEU A 279 -0.01 6.52 10.56
C LEU A 279 -1.06 5.47 10.91
N SER A 280 -0.89 4.75 12.04
CA SER A 280 -1.84 3.73 12.48
C SER A 280 -3.07 4.37 13.12
N GLU A 281 -4.25 3.80 12.84
CA GLU A 281 -5.52 4.14 13.49
C GLU A 281 -6.46 2.95 13.43
N GLY A 282 -7.27 2.78 14.48
CA GLY A 282 -8.20 1.68 14.65
C GLY A 282 -7.71 0.64 15.65
N GLU A 283 -8.62 -0.22 16.08
CA GLU A 283 -8.35 -1.33 16.99
C GLU A 283 -8.21 -2.62 16.18
N GLY A 284 -7.16 -3.39 16.45
CA GLY A 284 -6.95 -4.69 15.83
C GLY A 284 -8.05 -5.68 16.20
N SER A 285 -8.20 -6.73 15.41
CA SER A 285 -9.16 -7.82 15.68
C SER A 285 -8.44 -9.04 16.28
N GLY A 286 -9.20 -9.92 16.96
CA GLY A 286 -8.67 -11.17 17.51
C GLY A 286 -8.42 -12.20 16.41
N ILE A 287 -7.35 -12.98 16.56
CA ILE A 287 -7.10 -14.20 15.79
C ILE A 287 -6.47 -15.27 16.67
N ASN A 288 -6.78 -16.55 16.42
CA ASN A 288 -6.15 -17.65 17.12
C ASN A 288 -4.89 -18.11 16.40
N THR A 289 -3.80 -18.34 17.15
CA THR A 289 -2.53 -18.79 16.57
C THR A 289 -2.60 -20.16 15.89
N ARG A 290 -3.66 -20.94 16.12
CA ARG A 290 -3.92 -22.20 15.39
C ARG A 290 -4.15 -21.99 13.90
N ASP A 291 -4.64 -20.81 13.53
CA ASP A 291 -4.90 -20.46 12.14
C ASP A 291 -3.64 -19.98 11.41
N LEU A 292 -2.52 -19.84 12.14
CA LEU A 292 -1.24 -19.37 11.62
C LEU A 292 -0.28 -20.54 11.37
N ARG A 293 0.31 -20.61 10.19
CA ARG A 293 1.29 -21.62 9.79
C ARG A 293 2.65 -21.02 9.50
N GLY A 294 3.67 -21.56 10.14
CA GLY A 294 5.06 -21.12 10.03
C GLY A 294 5.51 -20.30 11.23
N VAL A 295 6.78 -20.45 11.55
CA VAL A 295 7.44 -19.75 12.67
C VAL A 295 8.30 -18.61 12.12
N PRO A 296 8.04 -17.35 12.50
CA PRO A 296 8.81 -16.23 11.98
C PRO A 296 10.21 -16.17 12.60
N THR A 297 11.19 -15.84 11.78
CA THR A 297 12.51 -15.40 12.23
C THR A 297 12.44 -13.92 12.61
N CYS A 298 12.94 -13.55 13.79
CA CYS A 298 12.99 -12.14 14.17
C CYS A 298 13.96 -11.36 13.25
N PRO A 299 13.52 -10.34 12.53
CA PRO A 299 14.37 -9.63 11.58
C PRO A 299 15.40 -8.74 12.27
N CYS A 300 15.26 -8.51 13.58
CA CYS A 300 16.13 -7.61 14.34
C CYS A 300 17.29 -8.34 15.03
N CYS A 301 17.11 -9.61 15.48
CA CYS A 301 18.15 -10.37 16.17
C CYS A 301 18.42 -11.75 15.56
N GLY A 302 17.66 -12.16 14.53
CA GLY A 302 17.83 -13.45 13.86
C GLY A 302 17.27 -14.64 14.61
N ASN A 303 16.58 -14.45 15.75
CA ASN A 303 16.00 -15.55 16.53
C ASN A 303 14.94 -16.30 15.73
N GLN A 304 15.01 -17.65 15.73
CA GLN A 304 14.15 -18.54 14.96
C GLN A 304 13.20 -19.37 15.84
N ILE A 305 13.23 -19.21 17.15
CA ILE A 305 12.42 -20.04 18.08
C ILE A 305 10.95 -19.66 18.00
N GLY A 306 10.64 -18.39 17.76
CA GLY A 306 9.26 -17.94 17.56
C GLY A 306 8.93 -16.63 18.26
N ILE A 307 7.64 -16.43 18.47
CA ILE A 307 7.06 -15.26 19.16
C ILE A 307 6.35 -15.72 20.44
N VAL A 308 6.41 -14.86 21.45
CA VAL A 308 5.77 -15.07 22.75
C VAL A 308 4.71 -14.01 22.96
N LEU A 309 3.56 -14.41 23.49
CA LEU A 309 2.54 -13.51 23.99
C LEU A 309 2.79 -13.25 25.47
N CYS A 310 2.99 -11.98 25.85
CA CYS A 310 3.05 -11.56 27.22
C CYS A 310 1.66 -11.41 27.84
N GLU A 311 1.54 -11.55 29.15
CA GLU A 311 0.30 -11.23 29.88
C GLU A 311 -0.18 -9.78 29.67
N CYS A 312 0.71 -8.87 29.25
CA CYS A 312 0.33 -7.51 28.86
C CYS A 312 -0.36 -7.43 27.48
N GLY A 313 -0.58 -8.57 26.81
CA GLY A 313 -1.25 -8.67 25.51
C GLY A 313 -0.35 -8.42 24.30
N ASN A 314 0.93 -8.11 24.48
CA ASN A 314 1.84 -7.78 23.39
C ASN A 314 2.79 -8.93 23.03
N LEU A 315 3.21 -8.96 21.76
CA LEU A 315 4.06 -9.99 21.19
C LEU A 315 5.54 -9.55 21.19
N PHE A 316 6.44 -10.53 21.37
CA PHE A 316 7.88 -10.33 21.21
C PHE A 316 8.57 -11.64 20.78
N CYS A 317 9.81 -11.57 20.27
CA CYS A 317 10.54 -12.77 19.89
C CYS A 317 11.05 -13.53 21.14
N ALA A 318 10.96 -14.86 21.11
CA ALA A 318 11.55 -15.71 22.14
C ALA A 318 13.07 -15.78 21.98
N GLY A 319 13.82 -15.56 23.07
CA GLY A 319 15.27 -15.82 23.12
C GLY A 319 15.56 -17.33 23.30
N GLU A 320 16.86 -17.69 23.24
CA GLU A 320 17.30 -19.07 23.55
C GLU A 320 17.27 -19.37 25.06
N SER A 321 17.15 -18.34 25.89
CA SER A 321 17.08 -18.45 27.35
C SER A 321 15.67 -18.85 27.78
N GLU A 322 15.59 -19.77 28.75
CA GLU A 322 14.31 -20.08 29.42
C GLU A 322 13.77 -18.89 30.20
N ASP A 323 14.66 -18.02 30.71
CA ASP A 323 14.30 -16.77 31.36
C ASP A 323 14.11 -15.68 30.32
N ILE A 324 12.88 -15.20 30.19
CA ILE A 324 12.49 -14.14 29.25
C ILE A 324 12.07 -12.88 29.99
N LYS A 325 12.33 -11.75 29.37
CA LYS A 325 11.84 -10.45 29.84
C LYS A 325 11.08 -9.73 28.74
N CYS A 326 9.84 -9.38 29.01
CA CYS A 326 9.00 -8.69 28.05
C CYS A 326 9.58 -7.29 27.72
N PRO A 327 9.88 -6.97 26.45
CA PRO A 327 10.42 -5.66 26.07
C PRO A 327 9.36 -4.55 26.10
N TRP A 328 8.09 -4.87 26.36
CA TRP A 328 6.99 -3.91 26.42
C TRP A 328 6.73 -3.44 27.85
N CYS A 329 6.54 -4.37 28.78
CA CYS A 329 6.18 -4.05 30.17
C CYS A 329 7.28 -4.36 31.19
N GLY A 330 8.37 -5.02 30.79
CA GLY A 330 9.47 -5.38 31.66
C GLY A 330 9.22 -6.62 32.54
N ALA A 331 8.06 -7.24 32.47
CA ALA A 331 7.74 -8.45 33.22
C ALA A 331 8.68 -9.59 32.84
N GLY A 332 9.25 -10.27 33.83
CA GLY A 332 10.01 -11.50 33.64
C GLY A 332 9.12 -12.72 33.72
N GLY A 333 9.52 -13.80 33.05
CA GLY A 333 8.81 -15.07 33.08
C GLY A 333 9.66 -16.20 32.50
N THR A 334 9.19 -17.43 32.63
CA THR A 334 9.77 -18.59 31.98
C THR A 334 8.89 -19.04 30.83
N LEU A 335 9.49 -19.52 29.74
CA LEU A 335 8.75 -20.12 28.64
C LEU A 335 8.03 -21.37 29.14
N GLY A 336 6.71 -21.34 29.11
CA GLY A 336 5.90 -22.52 29.37
C GLY A 336 5.61 -23.31 28.09
N GLU A 337 5.50 -24.63 28.20
CA GLU A 337 4.99 -25.45 27.10
C GLU A 337 3.51 -25.12 26.85
N GLY A 338 3.20 -24.66 25.64
CA GLY A 338 1.81 -24.42 25.23
C GLY A 338 1.00 -25.71 25.22
N LYS A 339 -0.17 -25.72 25.84
CA LYS A 339 -1.07 -26.88 25.90
C LYS A 339 -1.70 -27.28 24.56
N GLY A 340 -1.19 -26.77 23.43
CA GLY A 340 -1.69 -27.11 22.09
C GLY A 340 -3.05 -26.47 21.72
N GLU A 341 -3.63 -25.63 22.58
CA GLU A 341 -4.95 -25.01 22.34
C GLU A 341 -4.92 -23.72 21.50
N GLY A 342 -3.73 -23.28 21.09
CA GLY A 342 -3.54 -21.98 20.45
C GLY A 342 -3.70 -20.82 21.44
N LEU A 343 -3.31 -19.63 21.04
CA LEU A 343 -3.46 -18.41 21.81
C LEU A 343 -4.27 -17.39 20.99
N ASP A 344 -5.18 -16.69 21.65
CA ASP A 344 -5.87 -15.56 21.03
C ASP A 344 -4.98 -14.34 21.11
N ILE A 345 -4.66 -13.78 19.96
CA ILE A 345 -3.76 -12.61 19.82
C ILE A 345 -4.43 -11.53 18.99
N THR A 346 -3.97 -10.29 19.14
CA THR A 346 -4.47 -9.16 18.34
C THR A 346 -3.67 -9.05 17.05
N ARG A 347 -4.38 -8.94 15.92
CA ARG A 347 -3.80 -8.63 14.60
C ARG A 347 -4.10 -7.19 14.21
N GLY A 348 -3.30 -6.61 13.32
CA GLY A 348 -3.58 -5.35 12.66
C GLY A 348 -4.84 -5.40 11.78
N LEU A 349 -5.21 -4.28 11.21
CA LEU A 349 -6.43 -4.15 10.38
C LEU A 349 -6.19 -4.46 8.90
N GLY A 350 -4.95 -4.37 8.41
CA GLY A 350 -4.67 -4.56 7.00
C GLY A 350 -3.25 -4.91 6.68
#